data_33d097d99b04c0789a02cffffa8325b5
#
_entry.id   33d097d99b04c0789a02cffffa8325b5
#
_cell.length_a   1.000
_cell.length_b   1.000
_cell.length_c   1.000
_cell.angle_alpha   90.00
_cell.angle_beta   90.00
_cell.angle_gamma   90.00
#
_symmetry.space_group_name_H-M   'P 1'
#
loop_
_entity.id
_entity.type
_entity.pdbx_description
1 polymer ?
#
loop_
_entity_poly.entity_id
_entity_poly.type
_entity_poly.pdbx_seq_one_letter_code
_entity_poly.pdbx_strand_id
1 'polypeptide(L)'
;SSDVCSSDLNFTLQFLAPDNRQRLLNRIYQGLNPGGVLVLSEKFSFQDKQIGELLFNMHHDFKRANGYSELEISQKRSMLENVMLTDPVETHKSRLHQAGFPHAEVWFQCFNFGSLLAIKGE
;
A
#
# COMPACT_ATOMS: atom_id res chain seq x y z
N SER A 1 21.13 5.22 12.37
CA SER A 1 20.49 5.22 13.68
C SER A 1 19.25 4.36 13.71
N SER A 2 19.06 3.62 14.77
CA SER A 2 17.93 2.72 14.97
C SER A 2 16.83 3.31 15.87
N ASP A 3 16.89 4.58 16.22
CA ASP A 3 15.99 5.21 17.19
C ASP A 3 14.79 5.85 16.51
N VAL A 4 13.99 5.03 15.81
CA VAL A 4 12.81 5.50 15.09
C VAL A 4 11.56 4.95 15.76
N CYS A 5 10.63 5.85 16.17
CA CYS A 5 9.36 5.46 16.81
C CYS A 5 8.25 5.18 15.78
N SER A 6 8.34 5.79 14.60
CA SER A 6 7.35 5.59 13.56
C SER A 6 7.97 5.72 12.18
N SER A 7 7.36 5.08 11.21
CA SER A 7 7.74 5.19 9.81
C SER A 7 6.49 5.24 8.96
N ASP A 8 6.55 5.96 7.86
CA ASP A 8 5.42 6.14 6.96
C ASP A 8 5.88 5.88 5.53
N LEU A 9 5.21 4.93 4.86
CA LEU A 9 5.45 4.61 3.45
C LEU A 9 4.18 4.86 2.66
N ASN A 10 4.25 5.80 1.71
CA ASN A 10 3.12 6.16 0.87
C ASN A 10 3.41 5.78 -0.58
N PHE A 11 2.70 4.77 -1.09
CA PHE A 11 2.76 4.36 -2.49
C PHE A 11 4.18 4.03 -2.97
N THR A 12 4.99 3.48 -2.09
CA THR A 12 6.40 3.18 -2.37
C THR A 12 6.59 1.74 -2.84
N LEU A 13 5.98 0.77 -2.15
CA LEU A 13 6.21 -0.65 -2.44
C LEU A 13 5.76 -1.04 -3.83
N GLN A 14 4.67 -0.46 -4.30
CA GLN A 14 4.10 -0.81 -5.61
C GLN A 14 5.03 -0.50 -6.78
N PHE A 15 6.05 0.34 -6.56
CA PHE A 15 7.05 0.67 -7.59
C PHE A 15 8.34 -0.13 -7.45
N LEU A 16 8.45 -0.96 -6.41
CA LEU A 16 9.61 -1.81 -6.20
C LEU A 16 9.37 -3.22 -6.72
N ALA A 17 10.42 -3.92 -7.13
CA ALA A 17 10.33 -5.34 -7.41
C ALA A 17 9.91 -6.09 -6.13
N PRO A 18 9.13 -7.19 -6.23
CA PRO A 18 8.63 -7.89 -5.05
C PRO A 18 9.70 -8.28 -4.04
N ASP A 19 10.86 -8.73 -4.49
CA ASP A 19 11.96 -9.10 -3.60
C ASP A 19 12.47 -7.91 -2.78
N ASN A 20 12.49 -6.73 -3.40
CA ASN A 20 12.94 -5.51 -2.73
C ASN A 20 11.91 -5.00 -1.72
N ARG A 21 10.63 -5.31 -1.93
CA ARG A 21 9.57 -4.95 -0.99
C ARG A 21 9.80 -5.59 0.37
N GLN A 22 10.08 -6.88 0.39
CA GLN A 22 10.35 -7.60 1.63
C GLN A 22 11.60 -7.10 2.32
N ARG A 23 12.66 -6.83 1.56
CA ARG A 23 13.92 -6.29 2.11
C ARG A 23 13.71 -4.94 2.77
N LEU A 24 12.94 -4.06 2.14
CA LEU A 24 12.65 -2.74 2.70
C LEU A 24 11.89 -2.86 4.01
N LEU A 25 10.86 -3.69 4.05
CA LEU A 25 10.07 -3.88 5.27
C LEU A 25 10.90 -4.49 6.39
N ASN A 26 11.78 -5.44 6.08
CA ASN A 26 12.69 -6.03 7.06
C ASN A 26 13.61 -4.97 7.67
N ARG A 27 14.14 -4.08 6.84
CA ARG A 27 15.02 -2.99 7.30
C ARG A 27 14.27 -1.98 8.17
N ILE A 28 13.05 -1.65 7.79
CA ILE A 28 12.21 -0.75 8.59
C ILE A 28 11.92 -1.36 9.96
N TYR A 29 11.56 -2.63 9.99
CA TYR A 29 11.31 -3.34 11.25
C TYR A 29 12.52 -3.27 12.17
N GLN A 30 13.71 -3.54 11.64
CA GLN A 30 14.94 -3.50 12.41
C GLN A 30 15.26 -2.10 12.94
N GLY A 31 14.91 -1.07 12.19
CA GLY A 31 15.16 0.31 12.58
C GLY A 31 14.14 0.91 13.53
N LEU A 32 12.99 0.26 13.73
CA LEU A 32 11.98 0.75 14.66
C LEU A 32 12.32 0.36 16.09
N ASN A 33 11.96 1.25 17.03
CA ASN A 33 12.02 0.93 18.46
C ASN A 33 10.94 -0.10 18.82
N PRO A 34 11.12 -0.89 19.89
CA PRO A 34 10.03 -1.72 20.40
C PRO A 34 8.76 -0.89 20.63
N GLY A 35 7.61 -1.41 20.19
CA GLY A 35 6.36 -0.67 20.21
C GLY A 35 6.20 0.35 19.10
N GLY A 36 7.19 0.49 18.22
CA GLY A 36 7.14 1.42 17.11
C GLY A 36 6.09 1.04 16.06
N VAL A 37 5.68 2.02 15.28
CA VAL A 37 4.56 1.90 14.35
C VAL A 37 5.01 2.17 12.92
N LEU A 38 4.53 1.34 11.98
CA LEU A 38 4.67 1.58 10.55
C LEU A 38 3.28 1.84 9.96
N VAL A 39 3.15 2.92 9.22
CA VAL A 39 1.96 3.21 8.41
C VAL A 39 2.31 2.97 6.96
N LEU A 40 1.62 2.02 6.32
CA LEU A 40 1.86 1.64 4.93
C LEU A 40 0.62 1.94 4.10
N SER A 41 0.72 2.90 3.20
CA SER A 41 -0.39 3.31 2.32
C SER A 41 -0.09 2.91 0.88
N GLU A 42 -0.95 2.09 0.30
CA GLU A 42 -0.75 1.54 -1.03
C GLU A 42 -2.08 1.37 -1.77
N LYS A 43 -2.00 1.21 -3.07
CA LYS A 43 -3.11 0.69 -3.86
C LYS A 43 -3.17 -0.80 -3.68
N PHE A 44 -4.40 -1.32 -3.52
CA PHE A 44 -4.61 -2.76 -3.39
C PHE A 44 -5.16 -3.33 -4.69
N SER A 45 -4.76 -4.56 -5.01
CA SER A 45 -5.47 -5.38 -5.98
C SER A 45 -6.43 -6.30 -5.24
N PHE A 46 -7.39 -6.85 -5.96
CA PHE A 46 -8.41 -7.72 -5.38
C PHE A 46 -8.42 -9.03 -6.14
N GLN A 47 -8.60 -10.14 -5.40
CA GLN A 47 -8.71 -11.47 -6.02
C GLN A 47 -9.98 -11.58 -6.85
N ASP A 48 -11.07 -10.96 -6.41
CA ASP A 48 -12.31 -10.86 -7.17
C ASP A 48 -12.17 -9.74 -8.20
N LYS A 49 -12.10 -10.12 -9.47
CA LYS A 49 -11.92 -9.17 -10.57
C LYS A 49 -13.10 -8.21 -10.72
N GLN A 50 -14.31 -8.69 -10.45
CA GLN A 50 -15.50 -7.84 -10.56
C GLN A 50 -15.50 -6.74 -9.51
N ILE A 51 -15.16 -7.08 -8.27
CA ILE A 51 -15.04 -6.09 -7.19
C ILE A 51 -13.90 -5.13 -7.48
N GLY A 52 -12.77 -5.63 -7.94
CA GLY A 52 -11.63 -4.80 -8.30
C GLY A 52 -11.97 -3.77 -9.37
N GLU A 53 -12.65 -4.20 -10.43
CA GLU A 53 -13.09 -3.30 -11.50
C GLU A 53 -14.12 -2.29 -11.00
N LEU A 54 -15.05 -2.72 -10.17
CA LEU A 54 -16.06 -1.82 -9.61
C LEU A 54 -15.41 -0.70 -8.79
N LEU A 55 -14.51 -1.06 -7.89
CA LEU A 55 -13.83 -0.08 -7.05
C LEU A 55 -12.94 0.85 -7.87
N PHE A 56 -12.28 0.32 -8.88
CA PHE A 56 -11.47 1.10 -9.80
C PHE A 56 -12.33 2.13 -10.54
N ASN A 57 -13.49 1.70 -11.06
CA ASN A 57 -14.40 2.58 -11.78
C ASN A 57 -15.02 3.64 -10.87
N MET A 58 -15.36 3.28 -9.64
CA MET A 58 -15.87 4.23 -8.64
C MET A 58 -14.83 5.31 -8.34
N HIS A 59 -13.56 4.94 -8.25
CA HIS A 59 -12.48 5.89 -8.04
C HIS A 59 -12.33 6.84 -9.22
N HIS A 60 -12.44 6.34 -10.45
CA HIS A 60 -12.43 7.17 -11.65
C HIS A 60 -13.62 8.14 -11.69
N ASP A 61 -14.81 7.67 -11.35
CA ASP A 61 -15.99 8.51 -11.29
C ASP A 61 -15.82 9.63 -10.26
N PHE A 62 -15.24 9.30 -9.12
CA PHE A 62 -14.90 10.28 -8.09
C PHE A 62 -13.94 11.34 -8.63
N LYS A 63 -12.91 10.95 -9.37
CA LYS A 63 -11.96 11.89 -9.97
C LYS A 63 -12.64 12.82 -10.96
N ARG A 64 -13.52 12.29 -11.81
CA ARG A 64 -14.30 13.11 -12.77
C ARG A 64 -15.15 14.15 -12.03
N ALA A 65 -15.83 13.74 -10.96
CA ALA A 65 -16.65 14.63 -10.15
C ALA A 65 -15.82 15.75 -9.51
N ASN A 66 -14.51 15.53 -9.31
CA ASN A 66 -13.60 16.51 -8.74
C ASN A 66 -12.77 17.29 -9.78
N GLY A 67 -13.22 17.28 -11.05
CA GLY A 67 -12.67 18.16 -12.07
C GLY A 67 -11.56 17.57 -12.95
N TYR A 68 -11.23 16.29 -12.81
CA TYR A 68 -10.28 15.64 -13.71
C TYR A 68 -10.95 15.31 -15.04
N SER A 69 -10.29 15.63 -16.15
CA SER A 69 -10.79 15.26 -17.48
C SER A 69 -10.57 13.76 -17.73
N GLU A 70 -11.36 13.19 -18.63
CA GLU A 70 -11.18 11.79 -19.03
C GLU A 70 -9.81 11.55 -19.65
N LEU A 71 -9.30 12.52 -20.41
CA LEU A 71 -7.98 12.40 -21.02
C LEU A 71 -6.89 12.35 -19.94
N GLU A 72 -6.97 13.21 -18.95
CA GLU A 72 -6.00 13.20 -17.83
C GLU A 72 -6.03 11.88 -17.09
N ILE A 73 -7.22 11.35 -16.80
CA ILE A 73 -7.39 10.07 -16.12
C ILE A 73 -6.78 8.94 -16.96
N SER A 74 -7.06 8.90 -18.26
CA SER A 74 -6.53 7.87 -19.17
C SER A 74 -5.03 7.92 -19.28
N GLN A 75 -4.45 9.10 -19.42
CA GLN A 75 -3.00 9.26 -19.55
C GLN A 75 -2.29 8.82 -18.28
N LYS A 76 -2.79 9.23 -17.14
CA LYS A 76 -2.23 8.84 -15.84
C LYS A 76 -2.34 7.35 -15.61
N ARG A 77 -3.47 6.75 -15.96
CA ARG A 77 -3.68 5.31 -15.87
C ARG A 77 -2.68 4.53 -16.71
N SER A 78 -2.53 4.89 -17.98
CA SER A 78 -1.60 4.21 -18.89
C SER A 78 -0.17 4.29 -18.39
N MET A 79 0.24 5.43 -17.87
CA MET A 79 1.58 5.62 -17.32
C MET A 79 1.81 4.75 -16.08
N LEU A 80 0.85 4.69 -15.16
CA LEU A 80 0.98 3.95 -13.91
C LEU A 80 0.88 2.43 -14.13
N GLU A 81 0.05 1.95 -15.05
CA GLU A 81 -0.11 0.53 -15.32
C GLU A 81 1.20 -0.13 -15.78
N ASN A 82 2.10 0.63 -16.41
CA ASN A 82 3.35 0.10 -16.90
C ASN A 82 4.44 -0.03 -15.84
N VAL A 83 4.31 0.68 -14.70
CA VAL A 83 5.38 0.73 -13.69
C VAL A 83 4.93 0.25 -12.31
N MET A 84 3.64 0.10 -12.10
CA MET A 84 3.09 -0.17 -10.79
C MET A 84 2.57 -1.62 -10.68
N LEU A 85 3.10 -2.35 -9.69
CA LEU A 85 2.66 -3.70 -9.37
C LEU A 85 1.92 -3.66 -8.02
N THR A 86 0.60 -3.87 -8.06
CA THR A 86 -0.22 -3.84 -6.85
C THR A 86 -0.42 -5.25 -6.29
N ASP A 87 -0.60 -5.31 -4.98
CA ASP A 87 -0.84 -6.56 -4.25
C ASP A 87 -2.14 -6.49 -3.45
N PRO A 88 -2.79 -7.64 -3.19
CA PRO A 88 -3.94 -7.66 -2.29
C PRO A 88 -3.50 -7.44 -0.84
N VAL A 89 -4.48 -7.11 0.01
CA VAL A 89 -4.25 -6.83 1.44
C VAL A 89 -3.53 -7.99 2.13
N GLU A 90 -3.93 -9.23 1.85
CA GLU A 90 -3.35 -10.42 2.46
C GLU A 90 -1.86 -10.53 2.18
N THR A 91 -1.43 -10.16 0.98
CA THR A 91 -0.01 -10.18 0.61
C THR A 91 0.76 -9.13 1.39
N HIS A 92 0.22 -7.94 1.55
CA HIS A 92 0.84 -6.90 2.38
C HIS A 92 0.96 -7.33 3.83
N LYS A 93 -0.10 -7.91 4.41
CA LYS A 93 -0.07 -8.43 5.78
C LYS A 93 0.96 -9.52 5.94
N SER A 94 1.04 -10.44 4.98
CA SER A 94 2.01 -11.53 5.00
C SER A 94 3.45 -11.01 5.02
N ARG A 95 3.75 -10.02 4.19
CA ARG A 95 5.09 -9.39 4.17
C ARG A 95 5.42 -8.72 5.51
N LEU A 96 4.46 -8.04 6.11
CA LEU A 96 4.65 -7.38 7.40
C LEU A 96 4.93 -8.41 8.49
N HIS A 97 4.19 -9.52 8.51
CA HIS A 97 4.44 -10.60 9.45
C HIS A 97 5.82 -11.26 9.22
N GLN A 98 6.20 -11.44 7.97
CA GLN A 98 7.53 -12.00 7.64
C GLN A 98 8.66 -11.07 8.07
N ALA A 99 8.41 -9.76 8.03
CA ALA A 99 9.40 -8.77 8.51
C ALA A 99 9.54 -8.79 10.04
N GLY A 100 8.56 -9.34 10.75
CA GLY A 100 8.58 -9.47 12.19
C GLY A 100 7.43 -8.77 12.91
N PHE A 101 6.63 -7.98 12.22
CA PHE A 101 5.51 -7.27 12.85
C PHE A 101 4.45 -8.27 13.34
N PRO A 102 4.18 -8.34 14.65
CA PRO A 102 3.14 -9.24 15.17
C PRO A 102 1.73 -8.77 14.89
N HIS A 103 1.56 -7.45 14.68
CA HIS A 103 0.25 -6.85 14.44
C HIS A 103 0.28 -6.05 13.14
N ALA A 104 -0.67 -6.32 12.25
CA ALA A 104 -0.84 -5.58 11.00
C ALA A 104 -2.30 -5.63 10.58
N GLU A 105 -2.93 -4.46 10.46
CA GLU A 105 -4.34 -4.36 10.08
C GLU A 105 -4.57 -3.16 9.16
N VAL A 106 -5.62 -3.26 8.33
CA VAL A 106 -6.11 -2.12 7.58
C VAL A 106 -6.89 -1.22 8.53
N TRP A 107 -6.47 0.03 8.64
CA TRP A 107 -7.17 1.00 9.48
C TRP A 107 -7.95 2.02 8.67
N PHE A 108 -7.66 2.15 7.37
CA PHE A 108 -8.34 3.06 6.47
C PHE A 108 -8.35 2.48 5.06
N GLN A 109 -9.48 2.61 4.37
CA GLN A 109 -9.59 2.20 2.97
C GLN A 109 -10.57 3.11 2.24
N CYS A 110 -10.19 3.56 1.04
CA CYS A 110 -11.04 4.35 0.16
C CYS A 110 -10.90 3.77 -1.25
N PHE A 111 -11.97 3.15 -1.75
CA PHE A 111 -11.96 2.42 -3.03
C PHE A 111 -10.86 1.36 -3.05
N ASN A 112 -9.91 1.47 -3.98
CA ASN A 112 -8.76 0.55 -4.06
C ASN A 112 -7.50 1.07 -3.35
N PHE A 113 -7.61 2.21 -2.66
CA PHE A 113 -6.55 2.74 -1.81
C PHE A 113 -6.78 2.33 -0.38
N GLY A 114 -5.70 2.06 0.32
CA GLY A 114 -5.82 1.77 1.74
C GLY A 114 -4.53 1.98 2.49
N SER A 115 -4.65 1.98 3.79
CA SER A 115 -3.51 2.14 4.68
C SER A 115 -3.53 1.04 5.73
N LEU A 116 -2.38 0.39 5.90
CA LEU A 116 -2.20 -0.62 6.95
C LEU A 116 -1.40 0.00 8.09
N LEU A 117 -1.76 -0.40 9.29
CA LEU A 117 -1.03 -0.05 10.49
C LEU A 117 -0.36 -1.31 11.02
N ALA A 118 0.95 -1.26 11.20
CA ALA A 118 1.72 -2.36 11.75
C ALA A 118 2.47 -1.89 12.99
N ILE A 119 2.48 -2.73 14.03
CA ILE A 119 3.12 -2.40 15.29
C ILE A 119 4.22 -3.42 15.57
N LYS A 120 5.42 -2.92 15.85
CA LYS A 120 6.53 -3.75 16.29
C LYS A 120 6.29 -4.17 17.74
N GLY A 121 6.43 -5.46 18.02
CA GLY A 121 6.29 -5.98 19.39
C GLY A 121 7.36 -5.42 20.33
N GLU A 122 7.08 -5.55 21.59
CA GLU A 122 8.01 -5.14 22.65
C GLU A 122 9.10 -6.16 22.90
#